data_6c61d6764e1ce3cdf2c68d1f274876ea
#
_entry.id   6c61d6764e1ce3cdf2c68d1f274876ea
#
_cell.length_a   1.000
_cell.length_b   1.000
_cell.length_c   1.000
_cell.angle_alpha   90.00
_cell.angle_beta   90.00
_cell.angle_gamma   90.00
#
_symmetry.space_group_name_H-M   'P 1'
#
loop_
_entity.id
_entity.type
_entity.pdbx_description
1 polymer ?
#
loop_
_entity_poly.entity_id
_entity_poly.type
_entity_poly.pdbx_seq_one_letter_code
_entity_poly.pdbx_strand_id
1 'polypeptide(L)'
;MSKNSTNGTPDDNGTGSRKPGGRAATERLHAERRRAERSAKIRRRTVVGAASAAVLALAAGVAFAVGGSGGGAQSGPLVVPANASGPDGTVVTYGKADAAHTLEVYEDFRCPYCEQLETTDGPAMQALADNGTYKIEYHLATFLDKGLGGKGSRTALAAAGAALNEGVDKFKQFHDMLYANQPDERDDAFADTNHLLDLAGKVPGLKTDAFVKAVQEGTYAPWAAEVSKAFDNSGVTGTPTVNLDGKKLEVFGNGAAVTPDQFTAMVKQAVG
;
A
#
# COMPACT_ATOMS: atom_id res chain seq x y z
N MET A 1 -57.94 -61.75 -21.78
CA MET A 1 -59.25 -61.75 -21.09
C MET A 1 -59.29 -60.44 -20.30
N SER A 2 -59.94 -59.50 -20.83
CA SER A 2 -61.37 -59.13 -20.62
C SER A 2 -61.46 -58.14 -19.43
N LYS A 3 -61.68 -56.94 -19.80
CA LYS A 3 -62.86 -56.03 -19.72
C LYS A 3 -62.68 -55.06 -18.53
N ASN A 4 -62.71 -53.84 -18.80
CA ASN A 4 -63.81 -52.91 -19.12
C ASN A 4 -64.22 -52.04 -17.94
N SER A 5 -64.10 -50.77 -18.12
CA SER A 5 -65.17 -49.72 -18.12
C SER A 5 -65.49 -49.17 -16.71
N THR A 6 -65.69 -47.95 -16.49
CA THR A 6 -66.26 -46.79 -17.12
C THR A 6 -66.28 -45.62 -16.12
N ASN A 7 -66.19 -44.44 -16.70
CA ASN A 7 -66.93 -43.21 -16.34
C ASN A 7 -67.07 -42.71 -14.89
N GLY A 8 -66.77 -41.42 -14.79
CA GLY A 8 -67.39 -40.56 -13.81
C GLY A 8 -66.63 -39.25 -13.58
N THR A 9 -66.83 -38.24 -14.43
CA THR A 9 -66.72 -36.85 -14.03
C THR A 9 -67.92 -36.52 -13.14
N PRO A 10 -67.77 -35.68 -12.13
CA PRO A 10 -68.05 -34.26 -12.34
C PRO A 10 -67.12 -33.30 -11.53
N ASP A 11 -67.10 -32.11 -12.08
CA ASP A 11 -66.66 -30.85 -11.56
C ASP A 11 -66.67 -30.66 -10.07
N ASP A 12 -65.57 -30.14 -9.50
CA ASP A 12 -65.68 -29.18 -8.41
C ASP A 12 -64.66 -28.08 -8.49
N ASN A 13 -65.18 -26.90 -8.42
CA ASN A 13 -64.63 -25.57 -8.55
C ASN A 13 -63.95 -25.19 -7.25
N GLY A 14 -62.63 -25.38 -7.12
CA GLY A 14 -61.85 -24.98 -5.96
C GLY A 14 -61.04 -23.72 -6.23
N THR A 15 -61.59 -22.57 -5.95
CA THR A 15 -60.94 -21.28 -5.86
C THR A 15 -59.76 -21.29 -4.89
N GLY A 16 -58.55 -21.55 -5.37
CA GLY A 16 -57.30 -21.42 -4.63
C GLY A 16 -56.88 -19.96 -4.51
N SER A 17 -57.18 -19.40 -3.37
CA SER A 17 -56.73 -18.08 -2.94
C SER A 17 -55.19 -17.99 -2.99
N ARG A 18 -54.67 -17.33 -4.00
CA ARG A 18 -53.25 -16.96 -4.10
C ARG A 18 -52.94 -15.85 -3.08
N LYS A 19 -52.19 -16.14 -2.04
CA LYS A 19 -51.70 -15.18 -1.05
C LYS A 19 -50.92 -14.04 -1.75
N PRO A 20 -51.28 -12.74 -1.60
CA PRO A 20 -50.64 -11.61 -2.27
C PRO A 20 -49.29 -11.18 -1.65
N GLY A 21 -48.67 -11.97 -0.76
CA GLY A 21 -47.50 -11.53 -0.02
C GLY A 21 -46.13 -11.68 -0.73
N GLY A 22 -46.01 -12.58 -1.72
CA GLY A 22 -44.70 -12.89 -2.31
C GLY A 22 -44.16 -11.84 -3.27
N ARG A 23 -45.03 -11.25 -4.09
CA ARG A 23 -44.61 -10.24 -5.09
C ARG A 23 -44.21 -8.93 -4.44
N ALA A 24 -44.94 -8.46 -3.44
CA ALA A 24 -44.64 -7.22 -2.72
C ALA A 24 -43.32 -7.30 -1.92
N ALA A 25 -42.99 -8.48 -1.35
CA ALA A 25 -41.73 -8.69 -0.66
C ALA A 25 -40.53 -8.70 -1.63
N THR A 26 -40.67 -9.34 -2.78
CA THR A 26 -39.64 -9.36 -3.84
C THR A 26 -39.40 -7.97 -4.42
N GLU A 27 -40.45 -7.20 -4.65
CA GLU A 27 -40.36 -5.81 -5.15
C GLU A 27 -39.67 -4.88 -4.14
N ARG A 28 -39.95 -5.05 -2.84
CA ARG A 28 -39.26 -4.29 -1.78
C ARG A 28 -37.76 -4.62 -1.74
N LEU A 29 -37.38 -5.88 -1.81
CA LEU A 29 -35.98 -6.31 -1.86
C LEU A 29 -35.25 -5.76 -3.11
N HIS A 30 -35.90 -5.74 -4.27
CA HIS A 30 -35.34 -5.14 -5.47
C HIS A 30 -35.25 -3.61 -5.38
N ALA A 31 -36.17 -2.95 -4.71
CA ALA A 31 -36.13 -1.51 -4.48
C ALA A 31 -35.01 -1.12 -3.50
N GLU A 32 -34.79 -1.92 -2.45
CA GLU A 32 -33.70 -1.71 -1.49
C GLU A 32 -32.33 -1.95 -2.12
N ARG A 33 -32.16 -3.01 -2.91
CA ARG A 33 -30.91 -3.23 -3.67
C ARG A 33 -30.60 -2.09 -4.63
N ARG A 34 -31.59 -1.59 -5.38
CA ARG A 34 -31.41 -0.43 -6.28
C ARG A 34 -31.08 0.86 -5.53
N ARG A 35 -31.63 1.06 -4.32
CA ARG A 35 -31.28 2.20 -3.47
C ARG A 35 -29.85 2.07 -2.93
N ALA A 36 -29.42 0.87 -2.49
CA ALA A 36 -28.06 0.60 -2.05
C ALA A 36 -27.03 0.81 -3.18
N GLU A 37 -27.33 0.32 -4.39
CA GLU A 37 -26.47 0.52 -5.56
C GLU A 37 -26.38 2.00 -6.00
N ARG A 38 -27.49 2.75 -5.90
CA ARG A 38 -27.50 4.19 -6.20
C ARG A 38 -26.71 4.98 -5.15
N SER A 39 -26.87 4.66 -3.88
CA SER A 39 -26.11 5.30 -2.80
C SER A 39 -24.61 4.98 -2.88
N ALA A 40 -24.23 3.76 -3.23
CA ALA A 40 -22.86 3.38 -3.46
C ALA A 40 -22.25 4.11 -4.68
N LYS A 41 -23.01 4.23 -5.79
CA LYS A 41 -22.59 5.01 -6.97
C LYS A 41 -22.46 6.52 -6.67
N ILE A 42 -23.36 7.07 -5.89
CA ILE A 42 -23.32 8.50 -5.49
C ILE A 42 -22.13 8.71 -4.56
N ARG A 43 -21.91 7.83 -3.57
CA ARG A 43 -20.76 7.90 -2.65
C ARG A 43 -19.43 7.78 -3.39
N ARG A 44 -19.36 6.91 -4.40
CA ARG A 44 -18.16 6.77 -5.25
C ARG A 44 -17.92 8.01 -6.11
N ARG A 45 -18.98 8.66 -6.62
CA ARG A 45 -18.89 9.90 -7.42
C ARG A 45 -18.57 11.13 -6.56
N THR A 46 -19.06 11.19 -5.33
CA THR A 46 -18.74 12.30 -4.40
C THR A 46 -17.33 12.18 -3.85
N VAL A 47 -16.80 10.96 -3.61
CA VAL A 47 -15.41 10.76 -3.20
C VAL A 47 -14.46 11.10 -4.35
N VAL A 48 -14.74 10.68 -5.57
CA VAL A 48 -13.93 11.03 -6.76
C VAL A 48 -14.07 12.51 -7.13
N GLY A 49 -15.26 13.11 -6.99
CA GLY A 49 -15.50 14.53 -7.28
C GLY A 49 -14.89 15.47 -6.25
N ALA A 50 -14.85 15.09 -4.98
CA ALA A 50 -14.23 15.88 -3.92
C ALA A 50 -12.68 15.87 -4.00
N ALA A 51 -12.10 14.76 -4.43
CA ALA A 51 -10.66 14.67 -4.68
C ALA A 51 -10.21 15.55 -5.87
N SER A 52 -11.06 15.66 -6.92
CA SER A 52 -10.74 16.47 -8.10
C SER A 52 -10.90 17.97 -7.88
N ALA A 53 -11.78 18.41 -6.98
CA ALA A 53 -12.00 19.83 -6.67
C ALA A 53 -10.95 20.40 -5.70
N ALA A 54 -10.35 19.57 -4.85
CA ALA A 54 -9.31 20.01 -3.92
C ALA A 54 -7.95 20.27 -4.63
N VAL A 55 -7.71 19.66 -5.80
CA VAL A 55 -6.45 19.83 -6.55
C VAL A 55 -6.42 21.13 -7.37
N LEU A 56 -7.56 21.70 -7.72
CA LEU A 56 -7.63 22.94 -8.53
C LEU A 56 -7.68 24.24 -7.72
N ALA A 57 -7.83 24.17 -6.39
CA ALA A 57 -7.89 25.35 -5.52
C ALA A 57 -6.54 25.77 -4.91
N LEU A 58 -5.46 25.03 -5.14
CA LEU A 58 -4.12 25.29 -4.54
C LEU A 58 -3.11 25.96 -5.50
N ALA A 59 -3.53 26.35 -6.70
CA ALA A 59 -2.64 26.98 -7.67
C ALA A 59 -2.64 28.54 -7.63
N ALA A 60 -3.35 29.18 -6.70
CA ALA A 60 -3.34 30.63 -6.56
C ALA A 60 -3.37 31.03 -5.08
N GLY A 61 -2.21 31.19 -4.46
CA GLY A 61 -2.13 31.76 -3.12
C GLY A 61 -0.89 31.41 -2.33
N VAL A 62 0.30 31.61 -2.88
CA VAL A 62 1.52 31.69 -2.05
C VAL A 62 1.94 33.14 -1.92
N ALA A 63 1.46 33.77 -0.85
CA ALA A 63 2.13 34.90 -0.22
C ALA A 63 1.68 35.02 1.24
N PHE A 64 2.64 34.87 2.15
CA PHE A 64 2.63 35.31 3.55
C PHE A 64 1.60 34.75 4.54
N ALA A 65 2.09 33.86 5.40
CA ALA A 65 1.98 34.07 6.86
C ALA A 65 2.96 33.14 7.60
N VAL A 66 4.01 33.74 8.11
CA VAL A 66 4.77 33.20 9.25
C VAL A 66 3.87 33.26 10.49
N GLY A 67 3.63 32.11 11.11
CA GLY A 67 3.08 32.06 12.47
C GLY A 67 1.93 31.08 12.65
N GLY A 68 2.19 29.94 13.33
CA GLY A 68 1.14 29.22 14.04
C GLY A 68 1.09 27.71 13.88
N SER A 69 1.83 26.99 14.70
CA SER A 69 1.53 25.72 15.38
C SER A 69 0.80 24.59 14.63
N GLY A 70 1.48 23.47 14.45
CA GLY A 70 0.83 22.17 14.30
C GLY A 70 1.46 21.18 13.32
N GLY A 71 2.75 21.08 13.32
CA GLY A 71 3.48 19.99 12.65
C GLY A 71 4.92 20.13 13.05
N GLY A 72 5.35 19.32 14.02
CA GLY A 72 6.74 19.34 14.47
C GLY A 72 7.66 19.15 13.27
N ALA A 73 8.16 20.25 12.72
CA ALA A 73 9.34 20.24 11.90
C ALA A 73 10.43 19.61 12.77
N GLN A 74 10.91 18.44 12.40
CA GLN A 74 12.02 17.80 13.08
C GLN A 74 13.24 18.65 12.74
N SER A 75 13.54 19.57 13.65
CA SER A 75 14.56 20.60 13.52
C SER A 75 15.95 20.02 13.87
N GLY A 76 16.45 19.17 13.00
CA GLY A 76 17.82 18.67 13.06
C GLY A 76 18.54 18.93 11.72
N PRO A 77 19.88 18.86 11.67
CA PRO A 77 20.60 18.89 10.43
C PRO A 77 20.20 17.67 9.58
N LEU A 78 20.18 17.87 8.27
CA LEU A 78 19.98 16.77 7.34
C LEU A 78 21.17 15.80 7.43
N VAL A 79 20.90 14.58 7.88
CA VAL A 79 21.86 13.46 7.86
C VAL A 79 21.33 12.44 6.86
N VAL A 80 22.10 12.23 5.80
CA VAL A 80 21.77 11.21 4.80
C VAL A 80 22.43 9.89 5.21
N PRO A 81 21.71 8.74 5.20
CA PRO A 81 22.32 7.44 5.47
C PRO A 81 23.46 7.14 4.51
N ALA A 82 24.55 6.54 5.00
CA ALA A 82 25.76 6.30 4.22
C ALA A 82 25.54 5.44 2.96
N ASN A 83 24.53 4.57 2.96
CA ASN A 83 24.18 3.68 1.84
C ASN A 83 22.96 4.16 1.04
N ALA A 84 22.51 5.39 1.26
CA ALA A 84 21.47 5.99 0.43
C ALA A 84 21.98 6.26 -0.99
N SER A 85 21.11 6.17 -1.96
CA SER A 85 21.41 6.29 -3.39
C SER A 85 20.50 7.30 -4.10
N GLY A 86 20.64 7.43 -5.40
CA GLY A 86 19.96 8.44 -6.22
C GLY A 86 20.62 9.82 -6.12
N PRO A 87 20.18 10.80 -6.95
CA PRO A 87 20.81 12.10 -7.06
C PRO A 87 20.93 12.87 -5.75
N ASP A 88 19.89 12.75 -4.89
CA ASP A 88 19.79 13.48 -3.63
C ASP A 88 19.88 12.54 -2.41
N GLY A 89 20.31 11.28 -2.60
CA GLY A 89 20.35 10.28 -1.53
C GLY A 89 18.96 9.92 -0.99
N THR A 90 17.92 9.96 -1.82
CA THR A 90 16.53 9.71 -1.44
C THR A 90 15.99 8.36 -1.91
N VAL A 91 16.85 7.54 -2.52
CA VAL A 91 16.51 6.20 -3.02
C VAL A 91 17.31 5.17 -2.23
N VAL A 92 16.77 3.98 -2.06
CA VAL A 92 17.50 2.83 -1.54
C VAL A 92 17.64 1.81 -2.66
N THR A 93 18.88 1.50 -3.04
CA THR A 93 19.17 0.52 -4.09
C THR A 93 19.61 -0.80 -3.47
N TYR A 94 18.92 -1.89 -3.82
CA TYR A 94 19.24 -3.26 -3.42
C TYR A 94 19.54 -4.14 -4.63
N GLY A 95 20.49 -5.05 -4.49
CA GLY A 95 20.92 -5.97 -5.54
C GLY A 95 22.26 -5.57 -6.17
N LYS A 96 22.57 -6.15 -7.34
CA LYS A 96 23.85 -5.91 -8.01
C LYS A 96 23.86 -4.55 -8.69
N ALA A 97 24.86 -3.75 -8.37
CA ALA A 97 24.97 -2.38 -8.90
C ALA A 97 25.09 -2.32 -10.44
N ASP A 98 25.62 -3.38 -11.05
CA ASP A 98 25.81 -3.53 -12.49
C ASP A 98 24.66 -4.28 -13.19
N ALA A 99 23.57 -4.57 -12.50
CA ALA A 99 22.39 -5.16 -13.11
C ALA A 99 21.87 -4.28 -14.25
N ALA A 100 21.57 -4.93 -15.40
CA ALA A 100 21.16 -4.23 -16.62
C ALA A 100 19.77 -3.56 -16.50
N HIS A 101 18.93 -4.07 -15.62
CA HIS A 101 17.56 -3.62 -15.44
C HIS A 101 17.34 -3.04 -14.04
N THR A 102 16.31 -2.22 -13.91
CA THR A 102 15.92 -1.59 -12.63
C THR A 102 14.45 -1.84 -12.37
N LEU A 103 14.15 -2.43 -11.19
CA LEU A 103 12.81 -2.52 -10.64
C LEU A 103 12.61 -1.37 -9.67
N GLU A 104 11.79 -0.40 -10.03
CA GLU A 104 11.41 0.71 -9.16
C GLU A 104 10.16 0.30 -8.36
N VAL A 105 10.23 0.39 -7.04
CA VAL A 105 9.14 0.02 -6.12
C VAL A 105 8.80 1.22 -5.26
N TYR A 106 7.58 1.73 -5.41
CA TYR A 106 7.06 2.89 -4.68
C TYR A 106 6.15 2.40 -3.56
N GLU A 107 6.44 2.73 -2.31
CA GLU A 107 5.82 2.15 -1.12
C GLU A 107 5.61 3.13 0.01
N ASP A 108 4.67 2.79 0.93
CA ASP A 108 4.50 3.42 2.24
C ASP A 108 4.35 2.32 3.30
N PHE A 109 5.11 2.37 4.39
CA PHE A 109 5.13 1.34 5.43
C PHE A 109 3.79 1.12 6.16
N ARG A 110 2.79 1.98 5.95
CA ARG A 110 1.42 1.79 6.47
C ARG A 110 0.45 1.32 5.40
N CYS A 111 0.88 1.16 4.14
CA CYS A 111 0.00 0.76 3.05
C CYS A 111 -0.27 -0.74 3.07
N PRO A 112 -1.53 -1.20 3.26
CA PRO A 112 -1.84 -2.63 3.33
C PRO A 112 -1.63 -3.37 2.01
N TYR A 113 -1.70 -2.67 0.87
CA TYR A 113 -1.36 -3.26 -0.42
C TYR A 113 0.15 -3.42 -0.61
N CYS A 114 0.98 -2.55 0.01
CA CYS A 114 2.44 -2.73 0.04
C CYS A 114 2.80 -3.93 0.92
N GLU A 115 2.16 -4.10 2.08
CA GLU A 115 2.30 -5.31 2.89
C GLU A 115 1.97 -6.57 2.08
N GLN A 116 0.84 -6.56 1.37
CA GLN A 116 0.44 -7.70 0.55
C GLN A 116 1.46 -8.00 -0.56
N LEU A 117 1.99 -6.99 -1.24
CA LEU A 117 3.03 -7.15 -2.25
C LEU A 117 4.29 -7.76 -1.64
N GLU A 118 4.82 -7.14 -0.57
CA GLU A 118 6.10 -7.54 0.02
C GLU A 118 6.02 -8.91 0.71
N THR A 119 4.90 -9.23 1.35
CA THR A 119 4.72 -10.55 1.98
C THR A 119 4.45 -11.67 0.97
N THR A 120 3.89 -11.35 -0.22
CA THR A 120 3.60 -12.34 -1.27
C THR A 120 4.77 -12.45 -2.25
N ASP A 121 5.18 -11.35 -2.86
CA ASP A 121 6.13 -11.33 -3.97
C ASP A 121 7.54 -10.87 -3.55
N GLY A 122 7.70 -10.28 -2.36
CA GLY A 122 8.98 -9.79 -1.85
C GLY A 122 10.12 -10.82 -1.94
N PRO A 123 9.93 -12.09 -1.53
CA PRO A 123 10.96 -13.12 -1.68
C PRO A 123 11.35 -13.37 -3.15
N ALA A 124 10.40 -13.33 -4.10
CA ALA A 124 10.68 -13.49 -5.54
C ALA A 124 11.38 -12.25 -6.11
N MET A 125 10.94 -11.04 -5.70
CA MET A 125 11.61 -9.79 -6.06
C MET A 125 13.06 -9.79 -5.60
N GLN A 126 13.33 -10.16 -4.35
CA GLN A 126 14.67 -10.26 -3.81
C GLN A 126 15.52 -11.30 -4.56
N ALA A 127 15.01 -12.49 -4.79
CA ALA A 127 15.75 -13.55 -5.49
C ALA A 127 16.18 -13.14 -6.90
N LEU A 128 15.34 -12.37 -7.61
CA LEU A 128 15.66 -11.83 -8.93
C LEU A 128 16.70 -10.70 -8.87
N ALA A 129 16.72 -9.92 -7.80
CA ALA A 129 17.77 -8.92 -7.57
C ALA A 129 19.10 -9.59 -7.19
N ASP A 130 19.07 -10.58 -6.30
CA ASP A 130 20.27 -11.31 -5.86
C ASP A 130 20.98 -12.05 -7.01
N ASN A 131 20.21 -12.60 -7.94
CA ASN A 131 20.79 -13.26 -9.12
C ASN A 131 21.27 -12.27 -10.19
N GLY A 132 20.90 -10.97 -10.08
CA GLY A 132 21.31 -9.91 -10.99
C GLY A 132 20.40 -9.71 -12.22
N THR A 133 19.18 -10.22 -12.17
CA THR A 133 18.18 -9.94 -13.20
C THR A 133 17.89 -8.44 -13.28
N TYR A 134 17.77 -7.79 -12.10
CA TYR A 134 17.66 -6.34 -11.96
C TYR A 134 18.25 -5.91 -10.59
N LYS A 135 18.39 -4.61 -10.38
CA LYS A 135 18.50 -3.98 -9.07
C LYS A 135 17.13 -3.44 -8.68
N ILE A 136 16.80 -3.42 -7.39
CA ILE A 136 15.59 -2.79 -6.87
C ILE A 136 15.93 -1.38 -6.41
N GLU A 137 15.13 -0.41 -6.80
CA GLU A 137 15.14 0.96 -6.29
C GLU A 137 13.86 1.21 -5.49
N TYR A 138 13.96 1.32 -4.17
CA TYR A 138 12.85 1.63 -3.28
C TYR A 138 12.68 3.14 -3.17
N HIS A 139 11.49 3.63 -3.53
CA HIS A 139 11.02 5.00 -3.43
C HIS A 139 9.94 5.08 -2.35
N LEU A 140 10.33 5.51 -1.15
CA LEU A 140 9.46 5.42 0.02
C LEU A 140 8.63 6.69 0.21
N ALA A 141 7.38 6.51 0.65
CA ALA A 141 6.39 7.55 0.87
C ALA A 141 5.98 7.65 2.34
N THR A 142 5.34 8.77 2.70
CA THR A 142 4.71 8.95 4.02
C THR A 142 3.35 9.64 3.92
N PHE A 143 2.70 9.55 2.76
CA PHE A 143 1.44 10.27 2.51
C PHE A 143 0.28 9.73 3.36
N LEU A 144 0.34 8.47 3.80
CA LEU A 144 -0.70 7.90 4.67
C LEU A 144 -0.75 8.57 6.04
N ASP A 145 0.34 9.12 6.54
CA ASP A 145 0.33 9.96 7.74
C ASP A 145 -0.57 11.20 7.59
N LYS A 146 -0.65 11.79 6.38
CA LYS A 146 -1.56 12.90 6.08
C LYS A 146 -3.00 12.43 5.91
N GLY A 147 -3.19 11.28 5.25
CA GLY A 147 -4.51 10.74 4.91
C GLY A 147 -5.25 10.15 6.11
N LEU A 148 -4.56 9.44 6.98
CA LEU A 148 -5.12 8.71 8.12
C LEU A 148 -4.84 9.41 9.46
N GLY A 149 -3.96 10.40 9.46
CA GLY A 149 -3.41 10.99 10.68
C GLY A 149 -2.26 10.17 11.24
N GLY A 150 -1.53 10.75 12.21
CA GLY A 150 -0.41 10.08 12.87
C GLY A 150 0.95 10.41 12.27
N LYS A 151 1.93 9.54 12.55
CA LYS A 151 3.32 9.71 12.14
C LYS A 151 4.05 8.38 11.86
N GLY A 152 3.32 7.27 11.79
CA GLY A 152 3.88 5.92 11.67
C GLY A 152 4.70 5.73 10.40
N SER A 153 4.22 6.20 9.23
CA SER A 153 4.96 6.09 7.98
C SER A 153 6.33 6.78 8.05
N ARG A 154 6.35 8.05 8.48
CA ARG A 154 7.63 8.80 8.57
C ARG A 154 8.55 8.30 9.68
N THR A 155 7.99 7.78 10.79
CA THR A 155 8.80 7.24 11.89
C THR A 155 9.44 5.91 11.49
N ALA A 156 8.68 5.03 10.81
CA ALA A 156 9.22 3.79 10.25
C ALA A 156 10.27 4.08 9.17
N LEU A 157 10.03 5.06 8.30
CA LEU A 157 11.01 5.47 7.27
C LEU A 157 12.31 6.02 7.90
N ALA A 158 12.22 6.82 8.96
CA ALA A 158 13.40 7.29 9.67
C ALA A 158 14.20 6.15 10.33
N ALA A 159 13.50 5.16 10.91
CA ALA A 159 14.14 3.96 11.45
C ALA A 159 14.74 3.07 10.35
N ALA A 160 14.08 2.96 9.19
CA ALA A 160 14.63 2.29 8.02
C ALA A 160 15.89 3.01 7.50
N GLY A 161 15.94 4.35 7.58
CA GLY A 161 17.14 5.14 7.30
C GLY A 161 18.30 4.80 8.26
N ALA A 162 18.01 4.58 9.54
CA ALA A 162 19.01 4.11 10.48
C ALA A 162 19.52 2.71 10.13
N ALA A 163 18.63 1.81 9.69
CA ALA A 163 19.04 0.47 9.21
C ALA A 163 19.87 0.56 7.93
N LEU A 164 19.50 1.45 7.02
CA LEU A 164 20.26 1.71 5.78
C LEU A 164 21.67 2.21 6.08
N ASN A 165 21.84 3.02 7.12
CA ASN A 165 23.17 3.48 7.53
C ASN A 165 24.08 2.33 8.01
N GLU A 166 23.51 1.29 8.64
CA GLU A 166 24.24 0.07 9.03
C GLU A 166 24.55 -0.83 7.81
N GLY A 167 23.82 -0.69 6.70
CA GLY A 167 24.03 -1.44 5.46
C GLY A 167 22.75 -1.69 4.69
N VAL A 168 22.87 -1.88 3.37
CA VAL A 168 21.73 -2.16 2.49
C VAL A 168 21.03 -3.47 2.87
N ASP A 169 21.79 -4.51 3.25
CA ASP A 169 21.22 -5.79 3.71
C ASP A 169 20.47 -5.62 5.03
N LYS A 170 20.93 -4.72 5.92
CA LYS A 170 20.24 -4.41 7.17
C LYS A 170 18.94 -3.67 6.91
N PHE A 171 18.97 -2.71 5.96
CA PHE A 171 17.74 -2.06 5.48
C PHE A 171 16.76 -3.11 4.96
N LYS A 172 17.17 -3.97 4.01
CA LYS A 172 16.27 -4.97 3.38
C LYS A 172 15.65 -5.90 4.43
N GLN A 173 16.45 -6.45 5.34
CA GLN A 173 15.95 -7.31 6.41
C GLN A 173 14.98 -6.57 7.35
N PHE A 174 15.22 -5.30 7.64
CA PHE A 174 14.35 -4.51 8.49
C PHE A 174 13.06 -4.07 7.76
N HIS A 175 13.18 -3.71 6.50
CA HIS A 175 12.06 -3.43 5.60
C HIS A 175 11.07 -4.62 5.56
N ASP A 176 11.59 -5.84 5.34
CA ASP A 176 10.76 -7.05 5.34
C ASP A 176 10.14 -7.32 6.71
N MET A 177 10.89 -7.05 7.79
CA MET A 177 10.40 -7.18 9.16
C MET A 177 9.26 -6.20 9.44
N LEU A 178 9.33 -4.97 8.92
CA LEU A 178 8.26 -3.97 9.06
C LEU A 178 7.00 -4.44 8.35
N TYR A 179 7.08 -4.89 7.10
CA TYR A 179 5.91 -5.39 6.38
C TYR A 179 5.35 -6.68 6.98
N ALA A 180 6.19 -7.62 7.38
CA ALA A 180 5.74 -8.86 8.05
C ALA A 180 5.05 -8.62 9.40
N ASN A 181 5.20 -7.44 10.00
CA ASN A 181 4.58 -7.06 11.26
C ASN A 181 3.81 -5.72 11.12
N GLN A 182 3.32 -5.41 9.92
CA GLN A 182 2.59 -4.17 9.69
C GLN A 182 1.28 -4.17 10.52
N PRO A 183 1.02 -3.13 11.31
CA PRO A 183 -0.26 -2.98 12.01
C PRO A 183 -1.39 -2.64 11.01
N ASP A 184 -2.65 -2.75 11.45
CA ASP A 184 -3.76 -2.17 10.67
C ASP A 184 -3.45 -0.72 10.30
N GLU A 185 -3.78 -0.31 9.09
CA GLU A 185 -3.44 1.03 8.55
C GLU A 185 -3.91 2.20 9.44
N ARG A 186 -4.94 1.97 10.26
CA ARG A 186 -5.51 2.96 11.19
C ARG A 186 -4.84 2.95 12.56
N ASP A 187 -4.09 1.89 12.85
CA ASP A 187 -3.28 1.79 14.06
C ASP A 187 -1.91 2.42 13.78
N ASP A 188 -1.60 3.53 14.47
CA ASP A 188 -0.35 4.26 14.29
C ASP A 188 0.80 3.63 15.10
N ALA A 189 0.84 2.31 15.26
CA ALA A 189 1.82 1.62 16.11
C ALA A 189 3.27 1.87 15.67
N PHE A 190 3.53 2.07 14.39
CA PHE A 190 4.86 2.48 13.91
C PHE A 190 5.28 3.90 14.32
N ALA A 191 4.40 4.67 14.94
CA ALA A 191 4.76 5.94 15.58
C ALA A 191 5.53 5.75 16.89
N ASP A 192 5.49 4.56 17.50
CA ASP A 192 6.23 4.21 18.70
C ASP A 192 7.63 3.66 18.33
N THR A 193 8.66 4.43 18.66
CA THR A 193 10.05 4.05 18.43
C THR A 193 10.46 2.79 19.20
N ASN A 194 9.88 2.50 20.37
CA ASN A 194 10.18 1.27 21.11
C ASN A 194 9.65 0.04 20.35
N HIS A 195 8.45 0.16 19.77
CA HIS A 195 7.93 -0.91 18.91
C HIS A 195 8.86 -1.19 17.71
N LEU A 196 9.35 -0.15 17.05
CA LEU A 196 10.32 -0.29 15.95
C LEU A 196 11.65 -0.91 16.41
N LEU A 197 12.14 -0.53 17.60
CA LEU A 197 13.34 -1.12 18.20
C LEU A 197 13.16 -2.60 18.59
N ASP A 198 11.95 -3.00 18.97
CA ASP A 198 11.63 -4.40 19.25
C ASP A 198 11.59 -5.24 17.95
N LEU A 199 11.06 -4.67 16.87
CA LEU A 199 11.14 -5.30 15.54
C LEU A 199 12.59 -5.40 15.05
N ALA A 200 13.37 -4.33 15.19
CA ALA A 200 14.80 -4.33 14.85
C ALA A 200 15.60 -5.36 15.64
N GLY A 201 15.20 -5.65 16.87
CA GLY A 201 15.80 -6.71 17.69
C GLY A 201 15.66 -8.13 17.12
N LYS A 202 14.69 -8.33 16.21
CA LYS A 202 14.49 -9.61 15.50
C LYS A 202 15.39 -9.72 14.26
N VAL A 203 16.01 -8.62 13.81
CA VAL A 203 16.95 -8.61 12.69
C VAL A 203 18.38 -8.86 13.22
N PRO A 204 19.06 -9.94 12.83
CA PRO A 204 20.36 -10.29 13.36
C PRO A 204 21.38 -9.15 13.21
N GLY A 205 21.94 -8.69 14.34
CA GLY A 205 22.99 -7.68 14.38
C GLY A 205 22.57 -6.27 13.94
N LEU A 206 21.27 -5.94 13.85
CA LEU A 206 20.81 -4.59 13.54
C LEU A 206 20.73 -3.72 14.80
N LYS A 207 20.26 -4.24 15.93
CA LYS A 207 20.04 -3.46 17.16
C LYS A 207 21.38 -3.15 17.87
N THR A 208 22.24 -2.39 17.20
CA THR A 208 23.48 -1.83 17.77
C THR A 208 23.19 -0.61 18.61
N ASP A 209 24.11 -0.18 19.50
CA ASP A 209 23.96 1.06 20.28
C ASP A 209 23.80 2.27 19.34
N ALA A 210 24.52 2.29 18.21
CA ALA A 210 24.44 3.37 17.22
C ALA A 210 23.07 3.42 16.56
N PHE A 211 22.53 2.27 16.16
CA PHE A 211 21.18 2.16 15.59
C PHE A 211 20.11 2.61 16.60
N VAL A 212 20.17 2.07 17.84
CA VAL A 212 19.23 2.41 18.90
C VAL A 212 19.21 3.92 19.15
N LYS A 213 20.40 4.52 19.29
CA LYS A 213 20.55 5.95 19.49
C LYS A 213 19.96 6.74 18.32
N ALA A 214 20.26 6.36 17.07
CA ALA A 214 19.77 7.04 15.87
C ALA A 214 18.24 7.00 15.79
N VAL A 215 17.60 5.87 16.12
CA VAL A 215 16.14 5.74 16.14
C VAL A 215 15.52 6.59 17.26
N GLN A 216 16.08 6.53 18.48
CA GLN A 216 15.56 7.29 19.63
C GLN A 216 15.69 8.81 19.46
N GLU A 217 16.79 9.28 18.88
CA GLU A 217 17.06 10.68 18.61
C GLU A 217 16.40 11.19 17.31
N GLY A 218 15.83 10.29 16.48
CA GLY A 218 15.24 10.65 15.20
C GLY A 218 16.25 11.20 14.19
N THR A 219 17.50 10.71 14.23
CA THR A 219 18.64 11.23 13.43
C THR A 219 18.31 11.32 11.95
N TYR A 220 17.56 10.34 11.41
CA TYR A 220 17.22 10.28 9.98
C TYR A 220 15.82 10.82 9.65
N ALA A 221 15.16 11.49 10.59
CA ALA A 221 13.84 12.04 10.33
C ALA A 221 13.85 13.22 9.33
N PRO A 222 14.87 14.11 9.29
CA PRO A 222 14.99 15.08 8.21
C PRO A 222 15.22 14.40 6.83
N TRP A 223 15.99 13.32 6.77
CA TRP A 223 16.15 12.53 5.55
C TRP A 223 14.83 11.89 5.10
N ALA A 224 14.07 11.30 6.01
CA ALA A 224 12.74 10.73 5.71
C ALA A 224 11.78 11.78 5.13
N ALA A 225 11.89 13.04 5.56
CA ALA A 225 11.11 14.14 4.99
C ALA A 225 11.53 14.45 3.53
N GLU A 226 12.83 14.44 3.21
CA GLU A 226 13.29 14.64 1.83
C GLU A 226 12.92 13.44 0.94
N VAL A 227 12.99 12.20 1.43
CA VAL A 227 12.51 11.00 0.72
C VAL A 227 11.02 11.13 0.38
N SER A 228 10.19 11.51 1.37
CA SER A 228 8.76 11.73 1.14
C SER A 228 8.50 12.83 0.11
N LYS A 229 9.27 13.91 0.16
CA LYS A 229 9.17 15.00 -0.82
C LYS A 229 9.61 14.54 -2.22
N ALA A 230 10.63 13.69 -2.34
CA ALA A 230 11.02 13.08 -3.60
C ALA A 230 9.90 12.23 -4.19
N PHE A 231 9.22 11.43 -3.35
CA PHE A 231 8.02 10.70 -3.76
C PHE A 231 6.91 11.66 -4.24
N ASP A 232 6.58 12.70 -3.48
CA ASP A 232 5.54 13.68 -3.85
C ASP A 232 5.83 14.33 -5.22
N ASN A 233 7.10 14.46 -5.62
CA ASN A 233 7.56 15.04 -6.89
C ASN A 233 7.75 14.00 -8.02
N SER A 234 7.65 12.71 -7.75
CA SER A 234 7.88 11.63 -8.73
C SER A 234 6.80 11.51 -9.81
N GLY A 235 5.62 12.09 -9.56
CA GLY A 235 4.42 11.90 -10.38
C GLY A 235 3.66 10.62 -10.08
N VAL A 236 4.15 9.74 -9.19
CA VAL A 236 3.44 8.56 -8.71
C VAL A 236 2.37 8.98 -7.71
N THR A 237 1.14 8.50 -7.89
CA THR A 237 -0.02 8.96 -7.13
C THR A 237 -0.56 7.94 -6.13
N GLY A 238 0.10 6.79 -6.00
CA GLY A 238 -0.35 5.72 -5.08
C GLY A 238 0.67 4.61 -4.92
N THR A 239 0.52 3.87 -3.84
CA THR A 239 1.37 2.74 -3.49
C THR A 239 0.53 1.46 -3.32
N PRO A 240 1.11 0.28 -3.61
CA PRO A 240 2.38 0.14 -4.29
C PRO A 240 2.28 0.49 -5.78
N THR A 241 3.34 1.04 -6.34
CA THR A 241 3.55 1.14 -7.78
C THR A 241 4.87 0.46 -8.09
N VAL A 242 4.87 -0.43 -9.07
CA VAL A 242 6.05 -1.19 -9.49
C VAL A 242 6.30 -0.94 -10.97
N ASN A 243 7.50 -0.47 -11.30
CA ASN A 243 7.94 -0.29 -12.67
C ASN A 243 9.19 -1.13 -12.94
N LEU A 244 9.31 -1.68 -14.13
CA LEU A 244 10.54 -2.30 -14.61
C LEU A 244 11.03 -1.49 -15.82
N ASP A 245 12.20 -0.90 -15.70
CA ASP A 245 12.77 0.01 -16.70
C ASP A 245 11.80 1.14 -17.10
N GLY A 246 11.14 1.73 -16.11
CA GLY A 246 10.14 2.79 -16.28
C GLY A 246 8.80 2.33 -16.84
N LYS A 247 8.59 1.03 -17.08
CA LYS A 247 7.29 0.47 -17.52
C LYS A 247 6.56 -0.17 -16.36
N LYS A 248 5.33 0.27 -16.13
CA LYS A 248 4.50 -0.25 -15.05
C LYS A 248 4.26 -1.75 -15.20
N LEU A 249 4.47 -2.50 -14.11
CA LEU A 249 4.04 -3.88 -13.96
C LEU A 249 2.71 -3.91 -13.19
N GLU A 250 1.74 -4.66 -13.71
CA GLU A 250 0.44 -4.83 -13.04
C GLU A 250 0.53 -5.97 -12.03
N VAL A 251 1.13 -5.68 -10.87
CA VAL A 251 1.39 -6.65 -9.79
C VAL A 251 0.15 -6.98 -8.94
N PHE A 252 -1.01 -6.42 -9.29
CA PHE A 252 -2.29 -6.73 -8.65
C PHE A 252 -3.34 -7.13 -9.69
N GLY A 253 -4.08 -8.18 -9.38
CA GLY A 253 -5.22 -8.63 -10.17
C GLY A 253 -6.36 -9.09 -9.26
N ASN A 254 -7.62 -8.73 -9.59
CA ASN A 254 -8.80 -9.09 -8.79
C ASN A 254 -8.74 -8.69 -7.31
N GLY A 255 -7.99 -7.62 -6.98
CA GLY A 255 -7.86 -7.11 -5.61
C GLY A 255 -6.81 -7.81 -4.74
N ALA A 256 -5.98 -8.66 -5.32
CA ALA A 256 -4.88 -9.34 -4.64
C ALA A 256 -3.57 -9.19 -5.43
N ALA A 257 -2.43 -9.30 -4.75
CA ALA A 257 -1.14 -9.41 -5.40
C ALA A 257 -1.11 -10.65 -6.32
N VAL A 258 -0.39 -10.56 -7.42
CA VAL A 258 -0.15 -11.72 -8.28
C VAL A 258 0.65 -12.79 -7.52
N THR A 259 0.71 -14.00 -8.03
CA THR A 259 1.56 -15.02 -7.38
C THR A 259 3.03 -14.79 -7.72
N PRO A 260 3.98 -15.27 -6.88
CA PRO A 260 5.42 -15.18 -7.15
C PRO A 260 5.84 -15.74 -8.51
N ASP A 261 5.16 -16.81 -8.97
CA ASP A 261 5.39 -17.39 -10.31
C ASP A 261 4.91 -16.45 -11.41
N GLN A 262 3.75 -15.82 -11.24
CA GLN A 262 3.23 -14.83 -12.20
C GLN A 262 4.12 -13.59 -12.23
N PHE A 263 4.55 -13.07 -11.08
CA PHE A 263 5.51 -11.97 -11.01
C PHE A 263 6.80 -12.30 -11.76
N THR A 264 7.38 -13.48 -11.47
CA THR A 264 8.61 -13.96 -12.13
C THR A 264 8.42 -14.08 -13.66
N ALA A 265 7.27 -14.57 -14.11
CA ALA A 265 6.97 -14.69 -15.53
C ALA A 265 6.84 -13.32 -16.22
N MET A 266 6.17 -12.35 -15.57
CA MET A 266 6.06 -10.97 -16.08
C MET A 266 7.44 -10.31 -16.21
N VAL A 267 8.30 -10.47 -15.21
CA VAL A 267 9.68 -9.94 -15.25
C VAL A 267 10.44 -10.57 -16.41
N LYS A 268 10.46 -11.90 -16.54
CA LYS A 268 11.14 -12.60 -17.64
C LYS A 268 10.65 -12.16 -19.03
N GLN A 269 9.35 -11.93 -19.17
CA GLN A 269 8.79 -11.43 -20.43
C GLN A 269 9.22 -10.00 -20.72
N ALA A 270 9.43 -9.17 -19.69
CA ALA A 270 9.78 -7.75 -19.85
C ALA A 270 11.27 -7.53 -20.14
N VAL A 271 12.16 -8.40 -19.62
CA VAL A 271 13.63 -8.28 -19.81
C VAL A 271 14.14 -9.07 -21.02
N GLY A 272 13.29 -9.86 -21.69
CA GLY A 272 13.63 -10.60 -22.92
C GLY A 272 14.09 -11.99 -22.63
#